data_ef09b93cf999b324f30fef02a2aa063e
#
_entry.id   ef09b93cf999b324f30fef02a2aa063e
#
_cell.length_a   1.000
_cell.length_b   1.000
_cell.length_c   1.000
_cell.angle_alpha   90.00
_cell.angle_beta   90.00
_cell.angle_gamma   90.00
#
_symmetry.space_group_name_H-M   'P 1'
#
loop_
_entity.id
_entity.type
_entity.pdbx_description
1 polymer ?
#
loop_
_entity_poly.entity_id
_entity_poly.type
_entity_poly.pdbx_seq_one_letter_code
_entity_poly.pdbx_strand_id
1 'polypeptide(L)'
;MSQIMIIGRYSFLLLIALMAFAGCGTSNDQASFDADAGKHASDWVYAKHAAASNVDINSCMECHGSDLAGGLSGVSCGQCHLNGSPLTMTGCTSCHGKPPTGTVAPNRSLSHPAHNALPNVSNVCDSCHSGAGTSTVNHYNGAVDVMFLSVYNAKSGAAVRNADGTCSKVSCHGGQTTPTWSYGIIDVNTQCTACHAYGTAEDNSFSSGRHNSHVSTYGFVCTKCHDTAKLATSHFTSLNTSTMEGPASATLNSSLTYTGGSCTPACHVTRSW
;
A
#
# COMPACT_ATOMS: atom_id res chain seq x y z
N MET A 1 -75.69 7.77 -35.54
CA MET A 1 -74.62 8.49 -34.80
C MET A 1 -73.94 7.62 -33.75
N SER A 2 -74.54 6.59 -33.18
CA SER A 2 -73.91 5.79 -32.09
C SER A 2 -72.75 4.88 -32.54
N GLN A 3 -72.81 4.30 -33.74
CA GLN A 3 -71.77 3.33 -34.20
C GLN A 3 -70.41 3.98 -34.53
N ILE A 4 -70.42 5.22 -35.02
CA ILE A 4 -69.17 5.96 -35.36
C ILE A 4 -68.37 6.35 -34.09
N MET A 5 -69.08 6.66 -33.01
CA MET A 5 -68.46 6.96 -31.71
C MET A 5 -67.80 5.77 -31.05
N ILE A 6 -68.30 4.57 -31.26
CA ILE A 6 -67.79 3.31 -30.70
C ILE A 6 -66.45 2.95 -31.40
N ILE A 7 -66.40 3.02 -32.72
CA ILE A 7 -65.23 2.73 -33.53
C ILE A 7 -64.08 3.71 -33.20
N GLY A 8 -64.40 5.02 -33.03
CA GLY A 8 -63.38 5.99 -32.65
C GLY A 8 -62.73 5.76 -31.28
N ARG A 9 -63.54 5.24 -30.31
CA ARG A 9 -62.99 4.91 -28.98
C ARG A 9 -62.06 3.69 -29.01
N TYR A 10 -62.38 2.66 -29.76
CA TYR A 10 -61.48 1.49 -29.88
C TYR A 10 -60.22 1.78 -30.68
N SER A 11 -60.31 2.61 -31.73
CA SER A 11 -59.13 3.04 -32.48
C SER A 11 -58.18 3.88 -31.61
N PHE A 12 -58.72 4.73 -30.75
CA PHE A 12 -57.92 5.55 -29.84
C PHE A 12 -57.22 4.71 -28.75
N LEU A 13 -57.96 3.72 -28.18
CA LEU A 13 -57.37 2.78 -27.21
C LEU A 13 -56.32 1.86 -27.85
N LEU A 14 -56.53 1.43 -29.11
CA LEU A 14 -55.53 0.65 -29.84
C LEU A 14 -54.25 1.48 -30.13
N LEU A 15 -54.42 2.76 -30.45
CA LEU A 15 -53.29 3.66 -30.67
C LEU A 15 -52.48 3.89 -29.40
N ILE A 16 -53.13 4.05 -28.24
CA ILE A 16 -52.47 4.18 -26.94
C ILE A 16 -51.75 2.86 -26.57
N ALA A 17 -52.38 1.70 -26.82
CA ALA A 17 -51.72 0.43 -26.59
C ALA A 17 -50.48 0.23 -27.48
N LEU A 18 -50.56 0.61 -28.76
CA LEU A 18 -49.43 0.56 -29.69
C LEU A 18 -48.30 1.50 -29.26
N MET A 19 -48.60 2.70 -28.75
CA MET A 19 -47.57 3.60 -28.23
C MET A 19 -46.94 3.10 -26.93
N ALA A 20 -47.69 2.35 -26.11
CA ALA A 20 -47.14 1.74 -24.89
C ALA A 20 -46.14 0.60 -25.17
N PHE A 21 -46.20 -0.03 -26.34
CA PHE A 21 -45.21 -1.05 -26.75
C PHE A 21 -44.06 -0.51 -27.59
N ALA A 22 -44.08 0.74 -28.01
CA ALA A 22 -43.00 1.36 -28.76
C ALA A 22 -41.89 1.98 -27.84
N GLY A 23 -41.98 1.73 -26.54
CA GLY A 23 -41.12 2.30 -25.54
C GLY A 23 -39.87 1.48 -25.15
N CYS A 24 -39.49 0.48 -25.96
CA CYS A 24 -38.14 -0.09 -25.78
C CYS A 24 -37.20 0.71 -26.63
N GLY A 25 -36.38 1.50 -25.97
CA GLY A 25 -35.39 2.38 -26.58
C GLY A 25 -34.50 1.69 -27.59
N THR A 26 -34.06 2.43 -28.56
CA THR A 26 -33.03 2.02 -29.50
C THR A 26 -31.84 1.50 -28.70
N SER A 27 -31.37 0.32 -29.04
CA SER A 27 -30.14 -0.25 -28.49
C SER A 27 -29.02 0.78 -28.61
N ASN A 28 -28.41 1.14 -27.48
CA ASN A 28 -27.24 1.97 -27.49
C ASN A 28 -26.09 1.12 -28.05
N ASP A 29 -25.74 1.35 -29.31
CA ASP A 29 -24.65 0.62 -30.01
C ASP A 29 -23.27 0.78 -29.34
N GLN A 30 -23.19 1.62 -28.31
CA GLN A 30 -21.97 1.80 -27.48
C GLN A 30 -22.00 0.96 -26.19
N ALA A 31 -23.14 0.45 -25.79
CA ALA A 31 -23.18 -0.53 -24.73
C ALA A 31 -22.90 -1.91 -25.33
N SER A 32 -21.66 -2.32 -25.34
CA SER A 32 -21.26 -3.69 -25.65
C SER A 32 -21.70 -4.62 -24.49
N PHE A 33 -23.01 -4.68 -24.26
CA PHE A 33 -23.61 -5.65 -23.38
C PHE A 33 -23.69 -6.97 -24.15
N ASP A 34 -22.73 -7.83 -23.94
CA ASP A 34 -22.83 -9.21 -24.37
C ASP A 34 -23.75 -9.93 -23.35
N ALA A 35 -25.00 -10.12 -23.74
CA ALA A 35 -25.99 -10.81 -22.91
C ALA A 35 -25.60 -12.25 -22.60
N ASP A 36 -24.81 -12.89 -23.45
CA ASP A 36 -24.34 -14.27 -23.26
C ASP A 36 -23.09 -14.31 -22.36
N ALA A 37 -22.25 -13.26 -22.37
CA ALA A 37 -21.13 -13.13 -21.46
C ALA A 37 -21.51 -12.43 -20.16
N GLY A 38 -22.54 -11.57 -20.16
CA GLY A 38 -23.08 -10.86 -18.98
C GLY A 38 -22.02 -10.10 -18.17
N LYS A 39 -20.85 -9.82 -18.75
CA LYS A 39 -19.66 -9.36 -18.03
C LYS A 39 -18.84 -8.42 -18.91
N HIS A 40 -18.28 -7.42 -18.28
CA HIS A 40 -17.19 -6.66 -18.86
C HIS A 40 -15.99 -7.57 -19.12
N ALA A 41 -15.09 -7.15 -20.01
CA ALA A 41 -13.82 -7.84 -20.23
C ALA A 41 -13.08 -8.05 -18.90
N SER A 42 -12.29 -9.11 -18.80
CA SER A 42 -11.61 -9.51 -17.56
C SER A 42 -10.69 -8.42 -16.98
N ASP A 43 -10.20 -7.51 -17.83
CA ASP A 43 -9.37 -6.37 -17.46
C ASP A 43 -10.17 -5.08 -17.18
N TRP A 44 -11.52 -5.14 -17.24
CA TRP A 44 -12.39 -3.99 -16.99
C TRP A 44 -12.23 -3.40 -15.58
N VAL A 45 -12.05 -4.25 -14.60
CA VAL A 45 -11.90 -3.88 -13.18
C VAL A 45 -10.70 -2.93 -12.94
N TYR A 46 -9.73 -2.91 -13.83
CA TYR A 46 -8.54 -2.05 -13.72
C TYR A 46 -8.76 -0.66 -14.36
N ALA A 47 -7.82 -0.21 -15.15
CA ALA A 47 -7.81 1.13 -15.72
C ALA A 47 -9.05 1.46 -16.58
N LYS A 48 -9.66 0.47 -17.23
CA LYS A 48 -10.74 0.70 -18.18
C LYS A 48 -12.01 1.22 -17.54
N HIS A 49 -12.44 0.65 -16.39
CA HIS A 49 -13.66 1.14 -15.74
C HIS A 49 -13.47 2.54 -15.16
N ALA A 50 -12.29 2.85 -14.62
CA ALA A 50 -12.00 4.18 -14.10
C ALA A 50 -12.03 5.23 -15.22
N ALA A 51 -11.45 4.92 -16.37
CA ALA A 51 -11.50 5.79 -17.54
C ALA A 51 -12.94 6.00 -18.04
N ALA A 52 -13.71 4.95 -18.15
CA ALA A 52 -15.10 5.02 -18.60
C ALA A 52 -16.00 5.79 -17.62
N SER A 53 -15.86 5.56 -16.32
CA SER A 53 -16.65 6.28 -15.30
C SER A 53 -16.31 7.78 -15.25
N ASN A 54 -15.08 8.15 -15.55
CA ASN A 54 -14.68 9.56 -15.65
C ASN A 54 -15.27 10.24 -16.89
N VAL A 55 -15.59 9.50 -17.94
CA VAL A 55 -16.23 10.03 -19.12
C VAL A 55 -17.73 10.23 -18.89
N ASP A 56 -18.41 9.17 -18.45
CA ASP A 56 -19.84 9.21 -18.14
C ASP A 56 -20.25 8.10 -17.16
N ILE A 57 -20.35 8.45 -15.90
CA ILE A 57 -20.82 7.55 -14.85
C ILE A 57 -22.31 7.17 -15.00
N ASN A 58 -23.12 8.03 -15.66
CA ASN A 58 -24.55 7.77 -15.77
C ASN A 58 -24.83 6.56 -16.67
N SER A 59 -23.97 6.29 -17.63
CA SER A 59 -24.08 5.08 -18.47
C SER A 59 -23.98 3.79 -17.65
N CYS A 60 -23.27 3.82 -16.52
CA CYS A 60 -23.16 2.66 -15.62
C CYS A 60 -24.46 2.41 -14.84
N MET A 61 -25.22 3.46 -14.56
CA MET A 61 -26.45 3.39 -13.76
C MET A 61 -27.57 2.60 -14.43
N GLU A 62 -27.55 2.47 -15.75
CA GLU A 62 -28.54 1.69 -16.50
C GLU A 62 -28.55 0.22 -16.07
N CYS A 63 -27.39 -0.36 -15.81
CA CYS A 63 -27.25 -1.76 -15.38
C CYS A 63 -26.96 -1.90 -13.88
N HIS A 64 -26.19 -0.97 -13.30
CA HIS A 64 -25.75 -1.04 -11.91
C HIS A 64 -26.69 -0.32 -10.93
N GLY A 65 -27.80 0.27 -11.42
CA GLY A 65 -28.77 1.02 -10.62
C GLY A 65 -28.37 2.47 -10.41
N SER A 66 -29.37 3.34 -10.20
CA SER A 66 -29.15 4.79 -10.02
C SER A 66 -28.30 5.16 -8.81
N ASP A 67 -28.23 4.26 -7.85
CA ASP A 67 -27.40 4.34 -6.63
C ASP A 67 -26.09 3.54 -6.74
N LEU A 68 -25.86 2.88 -7.90
CA LEU A 68 -24.72 2.00 -8.16
C LEU A 68 -24.60 0.83 -7.15
N ALA A 69 -25.71 0.47 -6.50
CA ALA A 69 -25.76 -0.62 -5.52
C ALA A 69 -25.96 -2.00 -6.13
N GLY A 70 -25.98 -2.13 -7.45
CA GLY A 70 -26.04 -3.41 -8.17
C GLY A 70 -27.08 -3.47 -9.27
N GLY A 71 -28.21 -2.81 -9.14
CA GLY A 71 -29.28 -2.78 -10.15
C GLY A 71 -29.56 -4.10 -10.84
N LEU A 72 -29.66 -4.10 -12.15
CA LEU A 72 -29.88 -5.30 -12.99
C LEU A 72 -28.66 -6.22 -13.03
N SER A 73 -27.46 -5.68 -12.87
CA SER A 73 -26.20 -6.44 -12.94
C SER A 73 -25.95 -7.29 -11.69
N GLY A 74 -26.58 -6.96 -10.56
CA GLY A 74 -26.32 -7.57 -9.25
C GLY A 74 -24.93 -7.24 -8.67
N VAL A 75 -24.14 -6.41 -9.36
CA VAL A 75 -22.78 -6.04 -8.95
C VAL A 75 -22.77 -4.60 -8.46
N SER A 76 -22.55 -4.43 -7.16
CA SER A 76 -22.44 -3.12 -6.53
C SER A 76 -21.03 -2.54 -6.64
N CYS A 77 -20.95 -1.25 -6.94
CA CYS A 77 -19.69 -0.51 -6.86
C CYS A 77 -19.12 -0.49 -5.42
N GLY A 78 -20.00 -0.56 -4.42
CA GLY A 78 -19.61 -0.64 -3.00
C GLY A 78 -18.86 -1.91 -2.61
N GLN A 79 -18.82 -2.95 -3.44
CA GLN A 79 -18.00 -4.14 -3.19
C GLN A 79 -16.49 -3.84 -3.23
N CYS A 80 -16.09 -2.87 -4.03
CA CYS A 80 -14.69 -2.45 -4.14
C CYS A 80 -14.46 -1.05 -3.58
N HIS A 81 -15.46 -0.17 -3.70
CA HIS A 81 -15.40 1.21 -3.21
C HIS A 81 -15.89 1.27 -1.76
N LEU A 82 -15.02 0.85 -0.83
CA LEU A 82 -15.37 0.52 0.55
C LEU A 82 -15.77 1.72 1.43
N ASN A 83 -15.34 2.94 1.10
CA ASN A 83 -15.44 4.07 2.01
C ASN A 83 -16.10 5.31 1.37
N GLY A 84 -17.08 5.13 0.53
CA GLY A 84 -17.79 6.29 0.00
C GLY A 84 -18.49 6.07 -1.33
N SER A 85 -19.14 7.12 -1.80
CA SER A 85 -19.74 7.15 -3.12
C SER A 85 -18.66 6.95 -4.19
N PRO A 86 -18.91 6.15 -5.22
CA PRO A 86 -18.04 6.03 -6.39
C PRO A 86 -17.68 7.37 -7.04
N LEU A 87 -18.55 8.36 -6.85
CA LEU A 87 -18.42 9.71 -7.40
C LEU A 87 -17.47 10.63 -6.62
N THR A 88 -17.06 10.25 -5.40
CA THR A 88 -16.25 11.10 -4.50
C THR A 88 -14.93 10.44 -4.11
N MET A 89 -14.38 9.59 -4.96
CA MET A 89 -13.13 8.88 -4.67
C MET A 89 -11.94 9.82 -4.71
N THR A 90 -11.63 10.41 -3.57
CA THR A 90 -10.50 11.33 -3.40
C THR A 90 -9.34 10.75 -2.62
N GLY A 91 -9.42 9.49 -2.18
CA GLY A 91 -8.40 8.89 -1.32
C GLY A 91 -8.09 7.42 -1.61
N CYS A 92 -6.88 7.01 -1.27
CA CYS A 92 -6.40 5.63 -1.43
C CYS A 92 -7.31 4.59 -0.74
N THR A 93 -8.02 4.99 0.31
CA THR A 93 -8.84 4.09 1.13
C THR A 93 -10.19 3.73 0.53
N SER A 94 -10.53 4.25 -0.65
CA SER A 94 -11.76 3.86 -1.35
C SER A 94 -11.69 2.44 -1.89
N CYS A 95 -10.52 2.00 -2.35
CA CYS A 95 -10.30 0.65 -2.90
C CYS A 95 -9.36 -0.20 -2.02
N HIS A 96 -8.53 0.46 -1.24
CA HIS A 96 -7.57 -0.19 -0.35
C HIS A 96 -7.94 0.09 1.10
N GLY A 97 -7.73 -0.86 2.00
CA GLY A 97 -7.67 -0.57 3.42
C GLY A 97 -6.48 0.35 3.75
N LYS A 98 -6.50 0.97 4.89
CA LYS A 98 -5.36 1.75 5.42
C LYS A 98 -4.94 1.21 6.79
N PRO A 99 -4.00 0.29 6.83
CA PRO A 99 -3.33 -0.42 5.71
C PRO A 99 -4.26 -1.38 4.97
N PRO A 100 -3.86 -1.92 3.81
CA PRO A 100 -4.55 -3.05 3.20
C PRO A 100 -4.61 -4.25 4.17
N THR A 101 -5.80 -4.86 4.31
CA THR A 101 -6.04 -5.92 5.32
C THR A 101 -6.64 -7.19 4.75
N GLY A 102 -6.96 -7.20 3.45
CA GLY A 102 -7.57 -8.32 2.77
C GLY A 102 -6.58 -9.38 2.28
N THR A 103 -7.10 -10.37 1.60
CA THR A 103 -6.34 -11.50 1.03
C THR A 103 -6.14 -11.40 -0.47
N VAL A 104 -6.89 -10.55 -1.15
CA VAL A 104 -6.87 -10.37 -2.60
C VAL A 104 -6.57 -8.92 -3.00
N ALA A 105 -5.99 -8.74 -4.18
CA ALA A 105 -5.80 -7.40 -4.73
C ALA A 105 -7.16 -6.71 -4.97
N PRO A 106 -7.25 -5.39 -4.82
CA PRO A 106 -6.18 -4.45 -4.48
C PRO A 106 -5.91 -4.30 -2.98
N ASN A 107 -6.58 -5.08 -2.11
CA ASN A 107 -6.52 -4.92 -0.66
C ASN A 107 -5.69 -6.02 0.05
N ARG A 108 -4.65 -6.55 -0.59
CA ARG A 108 -3.80 -7.59 0.02
C ARG A 108 -2.99 -7.03 1.18
N SER A 109 -3.13 -7.67 2.34
CA SER A 109 -2.47 -7.28 3.59
C SER A 109 -0.94 -7.40 3.51
N LEU A 110 -0.43 -8.60 3.29
CA LEU A 110 1.02 -8.89 3.26
C LEU A 110 1.76 -8.17 4.41
N SER A 111 2.89 -7.51 4.13
CA SER A 111 3.67 -6.78 5.14
C SER A 111 3.18 -5.32 5.38
N HIS A 112 2.09 -4.87 4.75
CA HIS A 112 1.58 -3.52 4.94
C HIS A 112 1.28 -3.15 6.41
N PRO A 113 0.62 -4.02 7.24
CA PRO A 113 0.31 -3.65 8.62
C PRO A 113 1.55 -3.35 9.45
N ALA A 114 2.62 -4.13 9.28
CA ALA A 114 3.88 -3.93 9.99
C ALA A 114 4.53 -2.58 9.66
N HIS A 115 4.54 -2.20 8.37
CA HIS A 115 5.09 -0.93 7.93
C HIS A 115 4.20 0.26 8.31
N ASN A 116 2.88 0.09 8.26
CA ASN A 116 1.95 1.15 8.69
C ASN A 116 1.98 1.40 10.20
N ALA A 117 2.42 0.44 10.99
CA ALA A 117 2.57 0.59 12.44
C ALA A 117 3.85 1.34 12.86
N LEU A 118 4.77 1.60 11.93
CA LEU A 118 6.02 2.31 12.23
C LEU A 118 5.74 3.76 12.63
N PRO A 119 6.38 4.26 13.69
CA PRO A 119 6.18 5.63 14.15
C PRO A 119 6.79 6.63 13.16
N ASN A 120 6.16 7.79 13.05
CA ASN A 120 6.67 8.96 12.30
C ASN A 120 6.96 8.74 10.80
N VAL A 121 6.42 7.68 10.20
CA VAL A 121 6.41 7.58 8.74
C VAL A 121 5.24 8.41 8.22
N SER A 122 5.54 9.61 7.75
CA SER A 122 4.55 10.44 7.08
C SER A 122 4.26 9.87 5.69
N ASN A 123 2.98 9.79 5.34
CA ASN A 123 2.54 9.33 4.02
C ASN A 123 3.08 7.95 3.65
N VAL A 124 2.78 6.96 4.50
CA VAL A 124 3.30 5.58 4.43
C VAL A 124 3.14 4.94 3.04
N CYS A 125 2.04 5.25 2.34
CA CYS A 125 1.79 4.70 1.01
C CYS A 125 2.84 5.19 -0.02
N ASP A 126 3.09 6.50 -0.06
CA ASP A 126 4.02 7.10 -1.02
C ASP A 126 5.49 6.76 -0.74
N SER A 127 5.81 6.29 0.46
CA SER A 127 7.17 5.83 0.75
C SER A 127 7.62 4.72 -0.21
N CYS A 128 6.69 3.86 -0.61
CA CYS A 128 6.94 2.73 -1.51
C CYS A 128 6.16 2.79 -2.82
N HIS A 129 5.11 3.62 -2.91
CA HIS A 129 4.25 3.75 -4.09
C HIS A 129 4.29 5.17 -4.67
N SER A 130 5.45 5.82 -4.60
CA SER A 130 5.65 7.17 -5.14
C SER A 130 5.33 7.21 -6.64
N GLY A 131 4.44 8.13 -7.04
CA GLY A 131 4.04 8.26 -8.44
C GLY A 131 3.12 7.16 -8.97
N ALA A 132 2.64 6.25 -8.12
CA ALA A 132 1.64 5.24 -8.47
C ALA A 132 0.25 5.53 -7.87
N GLY A 133 0.06 6.71 -7.29
CA GLY A 133 -1.20 7.14 -6.70
C GLY A 133 -2.26 7.52 -7.74
N THR A 134 -3.44 7.88 -7.23
CA THR A 134 -4.59 8.31 -8.05
C THR A 134 -4.21 9.38 -9.05
N SER A 135 -4.74 9.30 -10.25
CA SER A 135 -4.46 10.19 -11.40
C SER A 135 -3.08 10.00 -12.04
N THR A 136 -2.34 8.96 -11.69
CA THR A 136 -1.12 8.61 -12.39
C THR A 136 -1.35 7.48 -13.40
N VAL A 137 -0.49 7.40 -14.41
CA VAL A 137 -0.59 6.35 -15.45
C VAL A 137 -0.33 4.94 -14.91
N ASN A 138 0.32 4.84 -13.76
CA ASN A 138 0.63 3.56 -13.11
C ASN A 138 -0.48 3.09 -12.16
N HIS A 139 -1.45 3.94 -11.84
CA HIS A 139 -2.59 3.53 -11.04
C HIS A 139 -3.59 2.74 -11.89
N TYR A 140 -4.11 1.64 -11.39
CA TYR A 140 -5.04 0.72 -12.07
C TYR A 140 -4.48 0.04 -13.35
N ASN A 141 -3.18 -0.06 -13.49
CA ASN A 141 -2.55 -0.74 -14.64
C ASN A 141 -2.54 -2.28 -14.50
N GLY A 142 -3.05 -2.83 -13.41
CA GLY A 142 -3.06 -4.26 -13.12
C GLY A 142 -1.71 -4.79 -12.61
N ALA A 143 -0.73 -3.93 -12.39
CA ALA A 143 0.57 -4.26 -11.85
C ALA A 143 0.74 -3.74 -10.41
N VAL A 144 1.75 -4.25 -9.73
CA VAL A 144 2.18 -3.73 -8.43
C VAL A 144 3.39 -2.85 -8.65
N ASP A 145 3.15 -1.55 -8.77
CA ASP A 145 4.22 -0.57 -8.93
C ASP A 145 4.78 -0.18 -7.57
N VAL A 146 6.06 -0.46 -7.38
CA VAL A 146 6.83 -0.04 -6.22
C VAL A 146 7.92 0.90 -6.67
N MET A 147 7.77 2.15 -6.29
CA MET A 147 8.69 3.26 -6.59
C MET A 147 9.00 3.99 -5.29
N PHE A 148 10.19 3.79 -4.78
CA PHE A 148 10.60 4.41 -3.53
C PHE A 148 10.89 5.90 -3.70
N LEU A 149 10.52 6.71 -2.70
CA LEU A 149 11.05 8.07 -2.60
C LEU A 149 12.56 8.02 -2.39
N SER A 150 13.29 8.92 -3.04
CA SER A 150 14.77 8.98 -2.98
C SER A 150 15.33 9.15 -1.56
N VAL A 151 14.54 9.71 -0.65
CA VAL A 151 14.91 9.84 0.78
C VAL A 151 15.12 8.47 1.44
N TYR A 152 14.53 7.41 0.89
CA TYR A 152 14.69 6.03 1.39
C TYR A 152 15.78 5.24 0.66
N ASN A 153 16.57 5.88 -0.20
CA ASN A 153 17.74 5.24 -0.79
C ASN A 153 18.83 5.02 0.27
N ALA A 154 19.43 3.86 0.26
CA ALA A 154 20.63 3.58 1.04
C ALA A 154 21.86 4.25 0.41
N LYS A 155 22.96 4.38 1.14
CA LYS A 155 24.23 4.86 0.58
C LYS A 155 24.76 3.97 -0.54
N SER A 156 24.46 2.69 -0.49
CA SER A 156 24.84 1.72 -1.53
C SER A 156 24.07 1.91 -2.85
N GLY A 157 23.05 2.74 -2.88
CA GLY A 157 22.32 3.09 -4.13
C GLY A 157 20.82 3.21 -3.96
N ALA A 158 20.13 3.34 -5.10
CA ALA A 158 18.69 3.52 -5.15
C ALA A 158 17.94 2.29 -4.62
N ALA A 159 16.93 2.54 -3.79
CA ALA A 159 16.04 1.50 -3.29
C ALA A 159 15.28 0.83 -4.45
N VAL A 160 15.17 -0.49 -4.41
CA VAL A 160 14.54 -1.27 -5.46
C VAL A 160 13.77 -2.46 -4.88
N ARG A 161 12.61 -2.76 -5.49
CA ARG A 161 11.90 -4.04 -5.30
C ARG A 161 12.43 -5.05 -6.32
N ASN A 162 12.89 -6.18 -5.83
CA ASN A 162 13.41 -7.27 -6.65
C ASN A 162 12.27 -8.15 -7.20
N ALA A 163 12.53 -8.89 -8.25
CA ALA A 163 11.56 -9.77 -8.90
C ALA A 163 11.07 -10.91 -7.98
N ASP A 164 11.89 -11.33 -7.03
CA ASP A 164 11.56 -12.35 -6.01
C ASP A 164 10.69 -11.82 -4.86
N GLY A 165 10.31 -10.55 -4.90
CA GLY A 165 9.50 -9.89 -3.87
C GLY A 165 10.29 -9.42 -2.65
N THR A 166 11.60 -9.47 -2.66
CA THR A 166 12.47 -8.80 -1.68
C THR A 166 12.67 -7.33 -2.05
N CYS A 167 13.21 -6.53 -1.14
CA CYS A 167 13.70 -5.19 -1.43
C CYS A 167 15.19 -5.08 -1.12
N SER A 168 15.90 -4.23 -1.84
CA SER A 168 17.33 -3.97 -1.64
C SER A 168 17.60 -2.48 -1.62
N LYS A 169 18.68 -2.09 -0.96
CA LYS A 169 19.14 -0.70 -0.90
C LYS A 169 18.12 0.27 -0.32
N VAL A 170 17.24 -0.22 0.55
CA VAL A 170 16.31 0.61 1.32
C VAL A 170 17.01 1.05 2.61
N SER A 171 17.11 2.35 2.85
CA SER A 171 17.83 2.91 4.00
C SER A 171 17.28 2.42 5.34
N CYS A 172 15.94 2.32 5.48
CA CYS A 172 15.31 1.78 6.69
C CYS A 172 15.74 0.35 7.04
N HIS A 173 16.15 -0.43 6.04
CA HIS A 173 16.70 -1.78 6.19
C HIS A 173 18.23 -1.83 6.09
N GLY A 174 18.89 -0.68 6.29
CA GLY A 174 20.34 -0.60 6.25
C GLY A 174 20.96 -0.98 4.91
N GLY A 175 20.24 -0.79 3.83
CA GLY A 175 20.67 -1.17 2.49
C GLY A 175 20.68 -2.67 2.22
N GLN A 176 20.38 -3.51 3.23
CA GLN A 176 20.40 -4.96 3.11
C GLN A 176 19.23 -5.46 2.28
N THR A 177 19.35 -6.68 1.73
CA THR A 177 18.22 -7.35 1.08
C THR A 177 17.24 -7.84 2.14
N THR A 178 15.98 -7.41 2.01
CA THR A 178 14.92 -7.77 2.96
C THR A 178 14.45 -9.21 2.76
N PRO A 179 13.76 -9.80 3.73
CA PRO A 179 12.90 -10.95 3.47
C PRO A 179 11.85 -10.62 2.40
N THR A 180 11.21 -11.66 1.85
CA THR A 180 10.13 -11.50 0.87
C THR A 180 8.94 -10.77 1.47
N TRP A 181 8.35 -9.85 0.72
CA TRP A 181 7.20 -9.06 1.14
C TRP A 181 5.98 -9.89 1.56
N SER A 182 5.83 -11.08 0.98
CA SER A 182 4.63 -11.90 1.16
C SER A 182 4.52 -12.56 2.53
N TYR A 183 5.66 -12.92 3.17
CA TYR A 183 5.69 -13.70 4.41
C TYR A 183 6.96 -13.51 5.24
N GLY A 184 7.84 -12.65 4.81
CA GLY A 184 9.08 -12.39 5.55
C GLY A 184 8.84 -11.52 6.77
N ILE A 185 9.48 -11.86 7.88
CA ILE A 185 9.45 -11.10 9.12
C ILE A 185 10.87 -10.89 9.59
N ILE A 186 11.18 -9.70 10.10
CA ILE A 186 12.40 -9.42 10.84
C ILE A 186 12.01 -9.20 12.31
N ASP A 187 12.52 -10.03 13.19
CA ASP A 187 12.41 -9.78 14.64
C ASP A 187 13.44 -8.71 15.03
N VAL A 188 12.97 -7.48 15.19
CA VAL A 188 13.81 -6.31 15.48
C VAL A 188 14.49 -6.39 16.86
N ASN A 189 14.08 -7.29 17.75
CA ASN A 189 14.69 -7.46 19.06
C ASN A 189 15.88 -8.43 19.05
N THR A 190 15.93 -9.34 18.07
CA THR A 190 16.94 -10.41 18.03
C THR A 190 17.75 -10.42 16.74
N GLN A 191 17.21 -9.95 15.65
CA GLN A 191 17.84 -9.98 14.32
C GLN A 191 18.44 -8.62 13.94
N CYS A 192 19.19 -8.01 14.85
CA CYS A 192 19.81 -6.69 14.64
C CYS A 192 20.63 -6.63 13.35
N THR A 193 21.36 -7.68 13.02
CA THR A 193 22.19 -7.75 11.81
C THR A 193 21.42 -7.87 10.50
N ALA A 194 20.12 -8.07 10.56
CA ALA A 194 19.26 -8.02 9.36
C ALA A 194 19.19 -6.60 8.75
N CYS A 195 19.43 -5.58 9.59
CA CYS A 195 19.50 -4.18 9.16
C CYS A 195 20.91 -3.58 9.42
N HIS A 196 21.56 -3.96 10.52
CA HIS A 196 22.88 -3.46 10.90
C HIS A 196 23.97 -4.45 10.46
N ALA A 197 24.50 -4.27 9.26
CA ALA A 197 25.60 -5.11 8.78
C ALA A 197 26.95 -4.56 9.19
N TYR A 198 27.91 -5.44 9.45
CA TYR A 198 29.28 -5.06 9.77
C TYR A 198 30.06 -4.61 8.53
N GLY A 199 30.81 -3.52 8.66
CA GLY A 199 31.80 -3.10 7.64
C GLY A 199 31.19 -2.60 6.33
N THR A 200 29.90 -2.24 6.31
CA THR A 200 29.27 -1.59 5.15
C THR A 200 29.50 -0.08 5.19
N ALA A 201 29.27 0.58 4.05
CA ALA A 201 29.27 2.04 3.95
C ALA A 201 27.99 2.69 4.48
N GLU A 202 27.01 1.88 4.89
CA GLU A 202 25.71 2.36 5.38
C GLU A 202 25.83 3.06 6.74
N ASP A 203 24.97 4.05 6.99
CA ASP A 203 24.99 4.83 8.23
C ASP A 203 24.74 3.99 9.47
N ASN A 204 23.98 2.93 9.34
CA ASN A 204 23.65 1.99 10.41
C ASN A 204 24.62 0.81 10.52
N SER A 205 25.77 0.85 9.83
CA SER A 205 26.82 -0.16 9.98
C SER A 205 27.43 -0.12 11.38
N PHE A 206 27.62 -1.28 12.02
CA PHE A 206 28.24 -1.35 13.35
C PHE A 206 29.79 -1.48 13.30
N SER A 207 30.44 -0.88 12.32
CA SER A 207 31.89 -0.91 12.15
C SER A 207 32.64 0.09 13.05
N SER A 208 31.92 0.99 13.72
CA SER A 208 32.56 2.02 14.60
C SER A 208 33.12 1.46 15.91
N GLY A 209 34.13 2.10 16.43
CA GLY A 209 34.69 1.82 17.74
C GLY A 209 35.24 0.39 17.89
N ARG A 210 34.89 -0.26 19.00
CA ARG A 210 35.37 -1.60 19.35
C ARG A 210 34.35 -2.71 19.02
N HIS A 211 33.35 -2.44 18.21
CA HIS A 211 32.35 -3.47 17.80
C HIS A 211 33.06 -4.69 17.21
N ASN A 212 34.06 -4.51 16.36
CA ASN A 212 34.79 -5.64 15.79
C ASN A 212 35.38 -6.56 16.87
N SER A 213 36.02 -6.00 17.89
CA SER A 213 36.59 -6.80 18.98
C SER A 213 35.51 -7.52 19.77
N HIS A 214 34.43 -6.83 20.15
CA HIS A 214 33.40 -7.39 21.01
C HIS A 214 32.47 -8.35 20.28
N VAL A 215 32.04 -8.03 19.09
CA VAL A 215 31.08 -8.83 18.33
C VAL A 215 31.80 -9.89 17.48
N SER A 216 32.78 -9.50 16.67
CA SER A 216 33.42 -10.42 15.74
C SER A 216 34.46 -11.32 16.42
N THR A 217 35.28 -10.79 17.36
CA THR A 217 36.32 -11.56 18.00
C THR A 217 35.82 -12.31 19.24
N TYR A 218 35.06 -11.65 20.11
CA TYR A 218 34.58 -12.25 21.38
C TYR A 218 33.18 -12.82 21.30
N GLY A 219 32.46 -12.66 20.18
CA GLY A 219 31.15 -13.23 19.94
C GLY A 219 30.04 -12.65 20.82
N PHE A 220 30.18 -11.42 21.30
CA PHE A 220 29.13 -10.80 22.11
C PHE A 220 27.93 -10.44 21.25
N VAL A 221 26.74 -10.80 21.75
CA VAL A 221 25.48 -10.39 21.13
C VAL A 221 25.23 -8.90 21.41
N CYS A 222 24.52 -8.23 20.49
CA CYS A 222 24.26 -6.79 20.58
C CYS A 222 23.60 -6.39 21.90
N THR A 223 22.67 -7.19 22.40
CA THR A 223 21.94 -6.96 23.65
C THR A 223 22.80 -7.09 24.91
N LYS A 224 24.07 -7.52 24.78
CA LYS A 224 25.02 -7.45 25.91
C LYS A 224 25.30 -5.99 26.31
N CYS A 225 25.28 -5.09 25.32
CA CYS A 225 25.56 -3.67 25.53
C CYS A 225 24.34 -2.78 25.27
N HIS A 226 23.48 -3.13 24.35
CA HIS A 226 22.29 -2.37 23.97
C HIS A 226 21.04 -2.89 24.67
N ASP A 227 20.24 -1.97 25.19
CA ASP A 227 19.01 -2.28 25.93
C ASP A 227 17.80 -2.32 24.97
N THR A 228 17.20 -3.49 24.80
CA THR A 228 16.06 -3.68 23.90
C THR A 228 14.83 -2.87 24.32
N ALA A 229 14.64 -2.59 25.62
CA ALA A 229 13.54 -1.75 26.09
C ALA A 229 13.73 -0.28 25.66
N LYS A 230 14.95 0.21 25.70
CA LYS A 230 15.29 1.55 25.18
C LYS A 230 15.18 1.59 23.65
N LEU A 231 15.61 0.55 22.96
CA LEU A 231 15.44 0.43 21.53
C LEU A 231 13.96 0.45 21.13
N ALA A 232 13.08 -0.20 21.87
CA ALA A 232 11.65 -0.20 21.61
C ALA A 232 11.01 1.20 21.62
N THR A 233 11.58 2.16 22.36
CA THR A 233 11.08 3.52 22.48
C THR A 233 11.80 4.55 21.64
N SER A 234 13.06 4.31 21.27
CA SER A 234 13.91 5.27 20.55
C SER A 234 14.42 4.78 19.20
N HIS A 235 14.18 3.53 18.86
CA HIS A 235 14.43 2.97 17.54
C HIS A 235 13.28 3.31 16.62
N PHE A 236 13.53 3.54 15.36
CA PHE A 236 12.51 3.90 14.36
C PHE A 236 11.74 5.21 14.66
N THR A 237 12.35 6.15 15.35
CA THR A 237 11.69 7.41 15.72
C THR A 237 11.65 8.43 14.58
N SER A 238 12.52 8.29 13.56
CA SER A 238 12.57 9.16 12.39
C SER A 238 12.89 8.37 11.13
N LEU A 239 11.89 7.75 10.57
CA LEU A 239 12.03 6.92 9.37
C LEU A 239 11.78 7.67 8.06
N ASN A 240 11.47 8.95 8.12
CA ASN A 240 11.27 9.82 6.95
C ASN A 240 12.55 10.48 6.44
N THR A 241 13.70 10.12 6.99
CA THR A 241 15.02 10.58 6.55
C THR A 241 15.97 9.40 6.39
N SER A 242 17.01 9.56 5.57
CA SER A 242 18.08 8.57 5.43
C SER A 242 19.12 8.65 6.54
N THR A 243 19.03 9.66 7.40
CA THR A 243 19.99 9.90 8.48
C THR A 243 19.50 9.27 9.78
N MET A 244 20.42 8.62 10.50
CA MET A 244 20.14 8.06 11.82
C MET A 244 19.93 9.17 12.85
N GLU A 245 18.94 8.98 13.71
CA GLU A 245 18.72 9.84 14.86
C GLU A 245 19.45 9.35 16.10
N GLY A 246 20.10 10.29 16.72
CA GLY A 246 20.68 10.18 18.04
C GLY A 246 21.95 9.33 18.13
N PRO A 247 22.72 9.51 19.18
CA PRO A 247 23.89 8.69 19.42
C PRO A 247 23.46 7.29 19.88
N ALA A 248 24.08 6.26 19.32
CA ALA A 248 23.88 4.88 19.74
C ALA A 248 24.08 4.65 21.25
N SER A 249 24.84 5.52 21.90
CA SER A 249 25.02 5.55 23.36
C SER A 249 23.73 5.72 24.16
N ALA A 250 22.70 6.35 23.58
CA ALA A 250 21.41 6.51 24.26
C ALA A 250 20.70 5.16 24.49
N THR A 251 21.04 4.13 23.75
CA THR A 251 20.45 2.79 23.85
C THR A 251 21.24 1.81 24.72
N LEU A 252 22.32 2.26 25.38
CA LEU A 252 23.15 1.37 26.19
C LEU A 252 22.43 0.91 27.46
N ASN A 253 22.77 -0.31 27.90
CA ASN A 253 22.35 -0.84 29.20
C ASN A 253 22.78 0.10 30.33
N SER A 254 21.98 0.17 31.39
CA SER A 254 22.24 1.03 32.55
C SER A 254 23.54 0.72 33.31
N SER A 255 24.07 -0.49 33.10
CA SER A 255 25.38 -0.90 33.67
C SER A 255 26.59 -0.37 32.90
N LEU A 256 26.35 0.30 31.77
CA LEU A 256 27.40 0.82 30.90
C LEU A 256 27.34 2.33 30.85
N THR A 257 28.50 2.97 30.96
CA THR A 257 28.62 4.42 30.76
C THR A 257 29.53 4.69 29.57
N TYR A 258 29.06 5.50 28.64
CA TYR A 258 29.85 5.98 27.52
C TYR A 258 29.93 7.49 27.57
N THR A 259 31.15 8.00 27.72
CA THR A 259 31.42 9.45 27.82
C THR A 259 32.73 9.78 27.14
N GLY A 260 32.72 10.79 26.26
CA GLY A 260 33.92 11.31 25.62
C GLY A 260 34.76 10.28 24.86
N GLY A 261 34.10 9.33 24.20
CA GLY A 261 34.78 8.27 23.45
C GLY A 261 35.31 7.13 24.30
N SER A 262 34.92 7.06 25.58
CA SER A 262 35.35 6.00 26.49
C SER A 262 34.14 5.24 27.06
N CYS A 263 34.31 3.93 27.19
CA CYS A 263 33.33 3.04 27.79
C CYS A 263 33.83 2.58 29.17
N THR A 264 32.96 2.62 30.16
CA THR A 264 33.19 2.10 31.51
C THR A 264 32.23 0.95 31.78
N PRO A 265 32.60 -0.27 31.46
CA PRO A 265 31.81 -1.46 31.72
C PRO A 265 32.19 -2.11 33.05
N ALA A 266 31.32 -3.01 33.54
CA ALA A 266 31.64 -3.86 34.68
C ALA A 266 32.65 -4.98 34.34
N CYS A 267 32.91 -5.24 33.06
CA CYS A 267 33.75 -6.36 32.62
C CYS A 267 35.25 -6.10 32.60
N HIS A 268 35.67 -4.84 32.50
CA HIS A 268 37.07 -4.42 32.45
C HIS A 268 37.19 -2.94 32.87
N VAL A 269 38.41 -2.46 33.07
CA VAL A 269 38.67 -1.02 33.35
C VAL A 269 38.25 -0.16 32.16
N THR A 270 38.01 1.12 32.41
CA THR A 270 37.67 2.11 31.38
C THR A 270 38.64 2.05 30.20
N ARG A 271 38.10 1.97 29.00
CA ARG A 271 38.84 1.91 27.75
C ARG A 271 38.27 2.90 26.74
N SER A 272 39.12 3.41 25.86
CA SER A 272 38.68 4.16 24.69
C SER A 272 37.89 3.26 23.75
N TRP A 273 36.79 3.80 23.29
CA TRP A 273 35.93 3.13 22.33
C TRP A 273 36.37 3.37 20.88
#